data_70e48753a13a97c3d5871506bb322a5d
#
_entry.id   70e48753a13a97c3d5871506bb322a5d
#
_cell.length_a   1.000
_cell.length_b   1.000
_cell.length_c   1.000
_cell.angle_alpha   90.00
_cell.angle_beta   90.00
_cell.angle_gamma   90.00
#
_symmetry.space_group_name_H-M   'P 1'
#
loop_
_entity.id
_entity.type
_entity.pdbx_description
1 polymer ?
#
loop_
_entity_poly.entity_id
_entity_poly.type
_entity_poly.pdbx_seq_one_letter_code
_entity_poly.pdbx_strand_id
1 'polypeptide(L)'
;MKFLVQQQPAYVYTGGKPFDAAKPSVVFIHGAANDHSVWMYQARYFAHHGCNAMAVDLPGHGQSFGEAKSTIADYADWIVNLLDNGGVSKAALVGHSMGSLIALECAIRHGARVPQLALLGAGVPMPVSDILMNAARDRPAEAFDMLNVWGHAPQLKWGRNPTPGTSSMMAYKRLLEKSRPGVLANDLAACAAYLPQDAAIAAISSPTLIIAGGRDIMTPPKSAHALASRLAGSRVVVFDESGHAMMQEAPGKTIDALKGFLTP
;
A
#
# COMPACT_ATOMS: atom_id res chain seq x y z
N MET A 1 1.35 -0.26 18.16
CA MET A 1 2.26 -1.27 18.74
C MET A 1 3.66 -1.07 18.14
N LYS A 2 4.73 -1.47 18.86
CA LYS A 2 6.09 -1.38 18.32
C LYS A 2 6.74 -2.75 18.32
N PHE A 3 7.40 -3.09 17.23
CA PHE A 3 8.24 -4.28 17.06
C PHE A 3 9.70 -3.84 16.92
N LEU A 4 10.63 -4.76 17.13
CA LEU A 4 12.04 -4.53 16.77
C LEU A 4 12.30 -5.27 15.45
N VAL A 5 12.55 -4.53 14.39
CA VAL A 5 12.91 -5.09 13.09
C VAL A 5 14.32 -4.63 12.75
N GLN A 6 15.24 -5.57 12.52
CA GLN A 6 16.67 -5.24 12.28
C GLN A 6 17.23 -4.28 13.35
N GLN A 7 16.89 -4.52 14.62
CA GLN A 7 17.27 -3.73 15.80
C GLN A 7 16.72 -2.28 15.82
N GLN A 8 15.79 -1.94 14.93
CA GLN A 8 15.14 -0.63 14.89
C GLN A 8 13.66 -0.75 15.28
N PRO A 9 13.10 0.23 16.04
CA PRO A 9 11.67 0.24 16.34
C PRO A 9 10.83 0.43 15.09
N ALA A 10 9.95 -0.53 14.83
CA ALA A 10 8.95 -0.49 13.77
C ALA A 10 7.57 -0.24 14.37
N TYR A 11 6.85 0.75 13.87
CA TYR A 11 5.50 1.06 14.32
C TYR A 11 4.47 0.32 13.48
N VAL A 12 3.47 -0.25 14.18
CA VAL A 12 2.32 -0.92 13.58
C VAL A 12 1.04 -0.42 14.25
N TYR A 13 0.12 0.12 13.47
CA TYR A 13 -1.23 0.42 13.93
C TYR A 13 -2.10 -0.83 13.86
N THR A 14 -2.68 -1.22 14.99
CA THR A 14 -3.42 -2.48 15.15
C THR A 14 -4.94 -2.30 15.12
N GLY A 15 -5.43 -1.21 14.51
CA GLY A 15 -6.87 -0.91 14.45
C GLY A 15 -7.51 -0.62 15.81
N GLY A 16 -6.72 -0.36 16.86
CA GLY A 16 -7.19 -0.10 18.22
C GLY A 16 -7.46 -1.37 19.04
N LYS A 17 -7.00 -2.54 18.58
CA LYS A 17 -7.09 -3.82 19.31
C LYS A 17 -5.69 -4.34 19.65
N PRO A 18 -5.54 -5.06 20.77
CA PRO A 18 -4.30 -5.76 21.05
C PRO A 18 -4.07 -6.87 20.04
N PHE A 19 -2.79 -7.17 19.78
CA PHE A 19 -2.38 -8.32 18.97
C PHE A 19 -2.73 -9.63 19.71
N ASP A 20 -3.22 -10.62 18.96
CA ASP A 20 -3.62 -11.93 19.47
C ASP A 20 -3.06 -13.00 18.52
N ALA A 21 -2.06 -13.77 18.94
CA ALA A 21 -1.37 -14.75 18.13
C ALA A 21 -2.30 -15.87 17.58
N ALA A 22 -3.49 -16.06 18.17
CA ALA A 22 -4.47 -17.05 17.72
C ALA A 22 -5.29 -16.58 16.49
N LYS A 23 -5.23 -15.27 16.16
CA LYS A 23 -6.01 -14.71 15.05
C LYS A 23 -5.23 -14.66 13.74
N PRO A 24 -5.91 -14.83 12.59
CA PRO A 24 -5.29 -14.58 11.30
C PRO A 24 -4.82 -13.13 11.19
N SER A 25 -3.70 -12.90 10.49
CA SER A 25 -3.08 -11.59 10.36
C SER A 25 -3.24 -11.02 8.95
N VAL A 26 -3.54 -9.73 8.89
CA VAL A 26 -3.60 -8.93 7.65
C VAL A 26 -2.64 -7.76 7.79
N VAL A 27 -1.65 -7.66 6.90
CA VAL A 27 -0.70 -6.55 6.86
C VAL A 27 -1.12 -5.57 5.78
N PHE A 28 -1.25 -4.30 6.15
CA PHE A 28 -1.56 -3.20 5.27
C PHE A 28 -0.30 -2.37 5.02
N ILE A 29 0.13 -2.29 3.75
CA ILE A 29 1.39 -1.66 3.32
C ILE A 29 1.06 -0.41 2.52
N HIS A 30 1.51 0.75 2.99
CA HIS A 30 1.23 2.04 2.38
C HIS A 30 2.08 2.32 1.13
N GLY A 31 1.69 3.35 0.35
CA GLY A 31 2.42 3.85 -0.81
C GLY A 31 3.55 4.80 -0.46
N ALA A 32 4.22 5.32 -1.50
CA ALA A 32 5.35 6.24 -1.39
C ALA A 32 5.02 7.47 -0.51
N ALA A 33 5.94 7.83 0.38
CA ALA A 33 5.87 8.95 1.32
C ALA A 33 4.62 8.97 2.24
N ASN A 34 3.89 7.88 2.34
CA ASN A 34 2.72 7.74 3.21
C ASN A 34 3.09 7.13 4.58
N ASP A 35 2.10 6.83 5.40
CA ASP A 35 2.20 6.08 6.64
C ASP A 35 0.94 5.22 6.86
N HIS A 36 0.87 4.49 8.00
CA HIS A 36 -0.25 3.63 8.36
C HIS A 36 -1.63 4.30 8.33
N SER A 37 -1.70 5.62 8.46
CA SER A 37 -2.98 6.34 8.60
C SER A 37 -3.85 6.26 7.35
N VAL A 38 -3.27 6.01 6.17
CA VAL A 38 -4.04 5.79 4.94
C VAL A 38 -4.94 4.55 5.02
N TRP A 39 -4.63 3.62 5.93
CA TRP A 39 -5.35 2.37 6.17
C TRP A 39 -6.27 2.41 7.39
N MET A 40 -6.50 3.58 7.99
CA MET A 40 -7.23 3.71 9.25
C MET A 40 -8.59 2.99 9.25
N TYR A 41 -9.38 3.14 8.20
CA TYR A 41 -10.72 2.53 8.09
C TYR A 41 -10.63 1.00 7.96
N GLN A 42 -9.77 0.50 7.07
CA GLN A 42 -9.60 -0.92 6.80
C GLN A 42 -9.00 -1.63 8.02
N ALA A 43 -7.94 -1.08 8.59
CA ALA A 43 -7.30 -1.67 9.78
C ALA A 43 -8.28 -1.75 10.97
N ARG A 44 -9.07 -0.71 11.22
CA ARG A 44 -10.09 -0.76 12.27
C ARG A 44 -11.14 -1.83 11.98
N TYR A 45 -11.63 -1.88 10.74
CA TYR A 45 -12.63 -2.88 10.37
C TYR A 45 -12.12 -4.29 10.66
N PHE A 46 -10.98 -4.68 10.09
CA PHE A 46 -10.44 -6.05 10.23
C PHE A 46 -10.06 -6.38 11.68
N ALA A 47 -9.50 -5.42 12.44
CA ALA A 47 -9.21 -5.62 13.86
C ALA A 47 -10.45 -5.90 14.72
N HIS A 48 -11.60 -5.33 14.36
CA HIS A 48 -12.87 -5.54 15.06
C HIS A 48 -13.70 -6.72 14.52
N HIS A 49 -13.21 -7.37 13.42
CA HIS A 49 -13.89 -8.50 12.78
C HIS A 49 -13.01 -9.75 12.70
N GLY A 50 -12.26 -10.04 13.77
CA GLY A 50 -11.61 -11.33 13.97
C GLY A 50 -10.18 -11.46 13.47
N CYS A 51 -9.56 -10.38 12.95
CA CYS A 51 -8.18 -10.41 12.47
C CYS A 51 -7.22 -9.60 13.36
N ASN A 52 -5.93 -9.94 13.29
CA ASN A 52 -4.87 -9.00 13.61
C ASN A 52 -4.67 -8.08 12.40
N ALA A 53 -5.08 -6.82 12.53
CA ALA A 53 -4.76 -5.82 11.54
C ALA A 53 -3.40 -5.19 11.86
N MET A 54 -2.51 -5.16 10.87
CA MET A 54 -1.15 -4.64 11.01
C MET A 54 -0.92 -3.58 9.92
N ALA A 55 -1.39 -2.35 10.13
CA ALA A 55 -1.04 -1.25 9.24
C ALA A 55 0.34 -0.72 9.64
N VAL A 56 1.33 -0.99 8.79
CA VAL A 56 2.74 -0.73 9.11
C VAL A 56 3.16 0.68 8.70
N ASP A 57 4.06 1.28 9.45
CA ASP A 57 4.93 2.33 8.94
C ASP A 57 6.21 1.67 8.44
N LEU A 58 6.51 1.81 7.15
CA LEU A 58 7.75 1.31 6.57
C LEU A 58 8.98 2.01 7.17
N PRO A 59 10.19 1.42 7.12
CA PRO A 59 11.39 2.12 7.59
C PRO A 59 11.57 3.45 6.85
N GLY A 60 11.93 4.49 7.57
CA GLY A 60 12.00 5.85 7.04
C GLY A 60 10.66 6.61 7.03
N HIS A 61 9.53 5.95 7.37
CA HIS A 61 8.18 6.53 7.30
C HIS A 61 7.53 6.63 8.67
N GLY A 62 6.59 7.56 8.81
CA GLY A 62 5.74 7.72 9.97
C GLY A 62 6.50 7.66 11.29
N GLN A 63 6.11 6.72 12.16
CA GLN A 63 6.68 6.51 13.48
C GLN A 63 7.74 5.37 13.53
N SER A 64 8.02 4.72 12.39
CA SER A 64 9.10 3.72 12.30
C SER A 64 10.46 4.38 12.21
N PHE A 65 11.46 3.72 12.82
CA PHE A 65 12.85 4.15 12.78
C PHE A 65 13.60 3.50 11.59
N GLY A 66 14.83 3.93 11.40
CA GLY A 66 15.71 3.50 10.31
C GLY A 66 15.51 4.34 9.05
N GLU A 67 16.35 4.08 8.06
CA GLU A 67 16.34 4.75 6.76
C GLU A 67 15.34 4.06 5.81
N ALA A 68 14.75 4.82 4.89
CA ALA A 68 13.96 4.28 3.79
C ALA A 68 14.83 3.32 2.95
N LYS A 69 14.23 2.20 2.53
CA LYS A 69 14.94 1.22 1.70
C LYS A 69 15.03 1.71 0.26
N SER A 70 16.16 1.41 -0.39
CA SER A 70 16.40 1.85 -1.77
C SER A 70 15.77 0.93 -2.83
N THR A 71 15.30 -0.26 -2.45
CA THR A 71 14.70 -1.22 -3.36
C THR A 71 13.40 -1.81 -2.81
N ILE A 72 12.51 -2.22 -3.69
CA ILE A 72 11.28 -2.93 -3.34
C ILE A 72 11.60 -4.27 -2.66
N ALA A 73 12.66 -4.93 -3.08
CA ALA A 73 13.12 -6.19 -2.49
C ALA A 73 13.52 -6.04 -1.02
N ASP A 74 14.26 -4.98 -0.67
CA ASP A 74 14.67 -4.72 0.73
C ASP A 74 13.45 -4.38 1.62
N TYR A 75 12.45 -3.68 1.07
CA TYR A 75 11.18 -3.47 1.77
C TYR A 75 10.42 -4.79 1.99
N ALA A 76 10.41 -5.68 0.99
CA ALA A 76 9.77 -6.99 1.12
C ALA A 76 10.45 -7.84 2.20
N ASP A 77 11.78 -7.88 2.24
CA ASP A 77 12.54 -8.55 3.30
C ASP A 77 12.26 -7.94 4.67
N TRP A 78 12.11 -6.62 4.74
CA TRP A 78 11.76 -5.94 5.99
C TRP A 78 10.35 -6.35 6.48
N ILE A 79 9.36 -6.50 5.58
CA ILE A 79 8.02 -6.99 5.94
C ILE A 79 8.10 -8.41 6.50
N VAL A 80 8.87 -9.31 5.89
CA VAL A 80 9.03 -10.67 6.39
C VAL A 80 9.71 -10.69 7.76
N ASN A 81 10.76 -9.87 7.95
CA ASN A 81 11.40 -9.71 9.25
C ASN A 81 10.43 -9.16 10.32
N LEU A 82 9.50 -8.27 9.94
CA LEU A 82 8.46 -7.79 10.85
C LEU A 82 7.53 -8.94 11.28
N LEU A 83 7.12 -9.80 10.35
CA LEU A 83 6.31 -10.97 10.65
C LEU A 83 7.04 -11.92 11.61
N ASP A 84 8.31 -12.19 11.35
CA ASP A 84 9.13 -13.07 12.20
C ASP A 84 9.26 -12.54 13.63
N ASN A 85 9.55 -11.25 13.78
CA ASN A 85 9.64 -10.60 15.10
C ASN A 85 8.29 -10.51 15.82
N GLY A 86 7.19 -10.52 15.06
CA GLY A 86 5.82 -10.57 15.58
C GLY A 86 5.33 -11.99 15.90
N GLY A 87 6.10 -13.04 15.61
CA GLY A 87 5.66 -14.43 15.73
C GLY A 87 4.55 -14.81 14.74
N VAL A 88 4.44 -14.07 13.62
CA VAL A 88 3.42 -14.29 12.59
C VAL A 88 3.97 -15.19 11.50
N SER A 89 3.53 -16.44 11.46
CA SER A 89 4.00 -17.41 10.45
C SER A 89 3.50 -17.11 9.05
N LYS A 90 2.27 -16.60 8.89
CA LYS A 90 1.64 -16.24 7.62
C LYS A 90 0.75 -15.03 7.81
N ALA A 91 0.67 -14.16 6.81
CA ALA A 91 -0.25 -13.02 6.79
C ALA A 91 -0.77 -12.75 5.38
N ALA A 92 -2.04 -12.40 5.26
CA ALA A 92 -2.54 -11.79 4.04
C ALA A 92 -1.89 -10.40 3.88
N LEU A 93 -1.42 -10.07 2.68
CA LEU A 93 -0.82 -8.78 2.40
C LEU A 93 -1.75 -7.92 1.55
N VAL A 94 -1.96 -6.69 2.00
CA VAL A 94 -2.74 -5.66 1.31
C VAL A 94 -1.83 -4.48 1.07
N GLY A 95 -1.46 -4.24 -0.17
CA GLY A 95 -0.55 -3.15 -0.55
C GLY A 95 -1.20 -2.10 -1.43
N HIS A 96 -0.83 -0.84 -1.25
CA HIS A 96 -1.26 0.27 -2.09
C HIS A 96 -0.06 0.91 -2.80
N SER A 97 -0.15 1.14 -4.12
CA SER A 97 0.89 1.82 -4.91
C SER A 97 2.26 1.15 -4.70
N MET A 98 3.29 1.84 -4.22
CA MET A 98 4.56 1.23 -3.81
C MET A 98 4.35 0.01 -2.90
N GLY A 99 3.43 0.09 -1.94
CA GLY A 99 3.09 -1.04 -1.06
C GLY A 99 2.53 -2.24 -1.83
N SER A 100 1.90 -2.04 -2.98
CA SER A 100 1.46 -3.14 -3.85
C SER A 100 2.64 -3.87 -4.51
N LEU A 101 3.69 -3.14 -4.88
CA LEU A 101 4.93 -3.73 -5.39
C LEU A 101 5.67 -4.51 -4.30
N ILE A 102 5.71 -3.97 -3.07
CA ILE A 102 6.29 -4.64 -1.90
C ILE A 102 5.55 -5.94 -1.59
N ALA A 103 4.20 -5.90 -1.56
CA ALA A 103 3.39 -7.08 -1.33
C ALA A 103 3.56 -8.15 -2.43
N LEU A 104 3.66 -7.71 -3.69
CA LEU A 104 3.94 -8.57 -4.83
C LEU A 104 5.32 -9.24 -4.70
N GLU A 105 6.35 -8.48 -4.35
CA GLU A 105 7.70 -9.00 -4.14
C GLU A 105 7.77 -9.98 -2.96
N CYS A 106 7.04 -9.72 -1.87
CA CYS A 106 6.87 -10.69 -0.79
C CYS A 106 6.27 -12.01 -1.30
N ALA A 107 5.26 -11.95 -2.16
CA ALA A 107 4.64 -13.14 -2.73
C ALA A 107 5.59 -13.89 -3.68
N ILE A 108 6.42 -13.18 -4.46
CA ILE A 108 7.45 -13.78 -5.31
C ILE A 108 8.50 -14.51 -4.48
N ARG A 109 9.06 -13.85 -3.48
CA ARG A 109 10.24 -14.37 -2.74
C ARG A 109 9.86 -15.27 -1.56
N HIS A 110 8.70 -15.03 -0.96
CA HIS A 110 8.25 -15.65 0.28
C HIS A 110 6.81 -16.15 0.20
N GLY A 111 6.38 -16.72 -0.94
CA GLY A 111 4.99 -17.11 -1.21
C GLY A 111 4.35 -17.96 -0.13
N ALA A 112 5.11 -18.85 0.53
CA ALA A 112 4.63 -19.68 1.64
C ALA A 112 4.15 -18.86 2.86
N ARG A 113 4.60 -17.59 2.99
CA ARG A 113 4.24 -16.64 4.04
C ARG A 113 3.02 -15.79 3.68
N VAL A 114 2.61 -15.78 2.40
CA VAL A 114 1.57 -14.90 1.84
C VAL A 114 0.40 -15.74 1.33
N PRO A 115 -0.56 -16.13 2.19
CA PRO A 115 -1.69 -16.96 1.79
C PRO A 115 -2.67 -16.24 0.86
N GLN A 116 -2.76 -14.92 0.91
CA GLN A 116 -3.63 -14.09 0.06
C GLN A 116 -2.97 -12.74 -0.21
N LEU A 117 -3.18 -12.21 -1.40
CA LEU A 117 -2.56 -10.98 -1.88
C LEU A 117 -3.61 -10.00 -2.42
N ALA A 118 -3.69 -8.79 -1.88
CA ALA A 118 -4.53 -7.72 -2.41
C ALA A 118 -3.67 -6.52 -2.81
N LEU A 119 -3.78 -6.09 -4.06
CA LEU A 119 -2.97 -5.04 -4.69
C LEU A 119 -3.87 -3.88 -5.11
N LEU A 120 -3.71 -2.73 -4.49
CA LEU A 120 -4.50 -1.52 -4.78
C LEU A 120 -3.63 -0.51 -5.54
N GLY A 121 -4.15 0.03 -6.65
CA GLY A 121 -3.40 0.99 -7.46
C GLY A 121 -2.06 0.39 -7.94
N ALA A 122 -2.11 -0.81 -8.51
CA ALA A 122 -0.95 -1.60 -8.89
C ALA A 122 -0.70 -1.58 -10.41
N GLY A 123 0.56 -1.62 -10.77
CA GLY A 123 1.03 -1.82 -12.14
C GLY A 123 2.49 -2.25 -12.16
N VAL A 124 2.86 -3.13 -13.09
CA VAL A 124 4.25 -3.55 -13.32
C VAL A 124 4.51 -3.57 -14.82
N PRO A 125 5.41 -2.71 -15.31
CA PRO A 125 6.19 -1.71 -14.57
C PRO A 125 5.32 -0.59 -13.96
N MET A 126 5.89 0.14 -12.99
CA MET A 126 5.28 1.35 -12.42
C MET A 126 6.17 2.56 -12.74
N PRO A 127 6.07 3.10 -13.96
CA PRO A 127 6.90 4.22 -14.37
C PRO A 127 6.57 5.50 -13.59
N VAL A 128 7.60 6.26 -13.27
CA VAL A 128 7.48 7.59 -12.67
C VAL A 128 7.92 8.62 -13.70
N SER A 129 7.11 9.65 -13.95
CA SER A 129 7.47 10.70 -14.89
C SER A 129 8.66 11.51 -14.40
N ASP A 130 9.52 11.97 -15.34
CA ASP A 130 10.67 12.82 -15.01
C ASP A 130 10.25 14.10 -14.28
N ILE A 131 9.08 14.65 -14.62
CA ILE A 131 8.54 15.86 -13.97
C ILE A 131 8.33 15.59 -12.48
N LEU A 132 7.69 14.49 -12.12
CA LEU A 132 7.44 14.13 -10.72
C LEU A 132 8.75 13.77 -10.01
N MET A 133 9.63 13.01 -10.67
CA MET A 133 10.93 12.62 -10.09
C MET A 133 11.81 13.82 -9.79
N ASN A 134 11.93 14.77 -10.74
CA ASN A 134 12.71 15.99 -10.55
C ASN A 134 12.08 16.89 -9.47
N ALA A 135 10.75 17.02 -9.46
CA ALA A 135 10.07 17.75 -8.40
C ALA A 135 10.32 17.12 -7.02
N ALA A 136 10.26 15.78 -6.90
CA ALA A 136 10.49 15.08 -5.63
C ALA A 136 11.92 15.29 -5.09
N ARG A 137 12.91 15.44 -5.97
CA ARG A 137 14.31 15.72 -5.58
C ARG A 137 14.52 17.16 -5.20
N ASP A 138 14.06 18.09 -6.03
CA ASP A 138 14.49 19.49 -5.99
C ASP A 138 13.44 20.44 -5.36
N ARG A 139 12.16 20.06 -5.45
CA ARG A 139 11.01 20.87 -5.05
C ARG A 139 9.90 20.02 -4.42
N PRO A 140 10.17 19.35 -3.28
CA PRO A 140 9.27 18.35 -2.70
C PRO A 140 7.83 18.86 -2.45
N ALA A 141 7.65 20.14 -2.11
CA ALA A 141 6.32 20.72 -1.94
C ALA A 141 5.48 20.66 -3.23
N GLU A 142 6.09 20.92 -4.40
CA GLU A 142 5.40 20.78 -5.69
C GLU A 142 5.09 19.33 -6.00
N ALA A 143 5.99 18.39 -5.67
CA ALA A 143 5.74 16.97 -5.84
C ALA A 143 4.57 16.49 -4.97
N PHE A 144 4.45 16.98 -3.74
CA PHE A 144 3.30 16.70 -2.87
C PHE A 144 1.99 17.23 -3.46
N ASP A 145 1.99 18.42 -4.05
CA ASP A 145 0.83 18.95 -4.74
C ASP A 145 0.46 18.14 -5.98
N MET A 146 1.45 17.71 -6.76
CA MET A 146 1.22 16.80 -7.91
C MET A 146 0.59 15.49 -7.44
N LEU A 147 1.16 14.83 -6.44
CA LEU A 147 0.64 13.56 -5.90
C LEU A 147 -0.77 13.74 -5.34
N ASN A 148 -1.04 14.85 -4.66
CA ASN A 148 -2.35 15.14 -4.11
C ASN A 148 -3.40 15.33 -5.22
N VAL A 149 -3.05 16.01 -6.31
CA VAL A 149 -3.96 16.26 -7.43
C VAL A 149 -4.14 15.00 -8.29
N TRP A 150 -3.06 14.28 -8.60
CA TRP A 150 -3.09 13.11 -9.48
C TRP A 150 -3.62 11.86 -8.76
N GLY A 151 -3.42 11.79 -7.46
CA GLY A 151 -3.85 10.65 -6.63
C GLY A 151 -5.34 10.65 -6.30
N HIS A 152 -6.09 11.71 -6.60
CA HIS A 152 -7.50 11.78 -6.26
C HIS A 152 -8.38 12.02 -7.48
N ALA A 153 -9.57 11.44 -7.45
CA ALA A 153 -10.59 11.68 -8.47
C ALA A 153 -11.02 13.15 -8.48
N PRO A 154 -11.27 13.73 -9.68
CA PRO A 154 -11.54 15.17 -9.83
C PRO A 154 -12.71 15.72 -8.99
N GLN A 155 -13.73 14.89 -8.72
CA GLN A 155 -14.90 15.31 -7.94
C GLN A 155 -14.58 15.62 -6.46
N LEU A 156 -13.49 15.09 -5.91
CA LEU A 156 -13.08 15.39 -4.54
C LEU A 156 -12.60 16.82 -4.36
N LYS A 157 -12.15 17.47 -5.44
CA LYS A 157 -11.83 18.91 -5.45
C LYS A 157 -13.05 19.78 -5.11
N TRP A 158 -14.24 19.27 -5.39
CA TRP A 158 -15.52 19.97 -5.23
C TRP A 158 -16.31 19.52 -4.00
N GLY A 159 -15.68 18.85 -3.03
CA GLY A 159 -16.28 18.54 -1.74
C GLY A 159 -17.06 17.23 -1.66
N ARG A 160 -16.97 16.34 -2.64
CA ARG A 160 -17.60 15.00 -2.58
C ARG A 160 -16.76 14.00 -1.75
N ASN A 161 -16.44 14.40 -0.50
CA ASN A 161 -15.68 13.54 0.38
C ASN A 161 -16.57 12.44 1.01
N PRO A 162 -16.06 11.21 1.18
CA PRO A 162 -16.84 10.10 1.75
C PRO A 162 -17.20 10.33 3.22
N THR A 163 -16.44 11.15 3.93
CA THR A 163 -16.69 11.52 5.31
C THR A 163 -17.11 12.98 5.39
N PRO A 164 -18.35 13.28 5.83
CA PRO A 164 -18.82 14.66 5.98
C PRO A 164 -17.92 15.51 6.89
N GLY A 165 -17.71 16.77 6.52
CA GLY A 165 -16.92 17.72 7.31
C GLY A 165 -15.40 17.53 7.21
N THR A 166 -14.92 16.60 6.36
CA THR A 166 -13.49 16.39 6.10
C THR A 166 -13.11 16.67 4.66
N SER A 167 -11.83 16.87 4.41
CA SER A 167 -11.26 16.92 3.06
C SER A 167 -10.17 15.86 2.96
N SER A 168 -10.44 14.78 2.20
CA SER A 168 -9.47 13.71 1.95
C SER A 168 -8.20 14.26 1.32
N MET A 169 -8.34 15.15 0.34
CA MET A 169 -7.19 15.79 -0.32
C MET A 169 -6.34 16.62 0.63
N MET A 170 -6.97 17.40 1.53
CA MET A 170 -6.23 18.20 2.51
C MET A 170 -5.52 17.31 3.53
N ALA A 171 -6.20 16.26 4.01
CA ALA A 171 -5.62 15.29 4.92
C ALA A 171 -4.42 14.57 4.27
N TYR A 172 -4.56 14.15 3.02
CA TYR A 172 -3.49 13.49 2.26
C TYR A 172 -2.30 14.43 2.02
N LYS A 173 -2.54 15.69 1.64
CA LYS A 173 -1.47 16.69 1.51
C LYS A 173 -0.70 16.85 2.83
N ARG A 174 -1.42 16.99 3.95
CA ARG A 174 -0.80 17.11 5.28
C ARG A 174 0.00 15.86 5.68
N LEU A 175 -0.42 14.69 5.23
CA LEU A 175 0.33 13.45 5.41
C LEU A 175 1.66 13.49 4.64
N LEU A 176 1.61 13.82 3.35
CA LEU A 176 2.81 13.93 2.52
C LEU A 176 3.81 14.97 3.06
N GLU A 177 3.33 16.13 3.52
CA GLU A 177 4.16 17.19 4.13
C GLU A 177 4.88 16.75 5.41
N LYS A 178 4.43 15.68 6.08
CA LYS A 178 5.10 15.08 7.25
C LYS A 178 6.17 14.06 6.88
N SER A 179 6.27 13.66 5.62
CA SER A 179 7.30 12.72 5.20
C SER A 179 8.69 13.29 5.43
N ARG A 180 9.65 12.41 5.73
CA ARG A 180 11.03 12.85 5.97
C ARG A 180 11.66 13.34 4.66
N PRO A 181 12.57 14.32 4.73
CA PRO A 181 13.27 14.80 3.53
C PRO A 181 13.90 13.66 2.73
N GLY A 182 13.74 13.71 1.41
CA GLY A 182 14.30 12.71 0.48
C GLY A 182 13.52 11.39 0.35
N VAL A 183 12.62 11.07 1.28
CA VAL A 183 11.88 9.80 1.27
C VAL A 183 11.03 9.66 0.01
N LEU A 184 10.31 10.69 -0.40
CA LEU A 184 9.51 10.61 -1.63
C LEU A 184 10.36 10.29 -2.87
N ALA A 185 11.49 10.97 -3.05
CA ALA A 185 12.37 10.73 -4.19
C ALA A 185 12.96 9.31 -4.18
N ASN A 186 13.34 8.82 -2.99
CA ASN A 186 13.82 7.45 -2.80
C ASN A 186 12.75 6.41 -3.18
N ASP A 187 11.53 6.59 -2.69
CA ASP A 187 10.44 5.65 -2.93
C ASP A 187 10.02 5.60 -4.40
N LEU A 188 9.92 6.78 -5.03
CA LEU A 188 9.63 6.86 -6.46
C LEU A 188 10.72 6.21 -7.32
N ALA A 189 11.99 6.36 -6.93
CA ALA A 189 13.10 5.69 -7.59
C ALA A 189 13.03 4.17 -7.42
N ALA A 190 12.71 3.68 -6.22
CA ALA A 190 12.51 2.26 -5.96
C ALA A 190 11.36 1.67 -6.80
N CYS A 191 10.24 2.40 -6.93
CA CYS A 191 9.12 2.01 -7.78
C CYS A 191 9.51 1.93 -9.26
N ALA A 192 10.17 2.96 -9.79
CA ALA A 192 10.57 3.05 -11.19
C ALA A 192 11.61 1.96 -11.58
N ALA A 193 12.46 1.58 -10.64
CA ALA A 193 13.48 0.55 -10.84
C ALA A 193 12.94 -0.90 -10.68
N TYR A 194 11.72 -1.08 -10.19
CA TYR A 194 11.19 -2.41 -9.92
C TYR A 194 10.67 -3.09 -11.19
N LEU A 195 11.41 -4.09 -11.66
CA LEU A 195 11.13 -4.85 -12.87
C LEU A 195 11.31 -6.36 -12.62
N PRO A 196 10.36 -7.02 -11.94
CA PRO A 196 10.42 -8.46 -11.71
C PRO A 196 10.23 -9.22 -13.03
N GLN A 197 10.84 -10.39 -13.13
CA GLN A 197 10.67 -11.26 -14.29
C GLN A 197 9.23 -11.79 -14.39
N ASP A 198 8.70 -11.91 -15.59
CA ASP A 198 7.36 -12.44 -15.85
C ASP A 198 7.17 -13.86 -15.28
N ALA A 199 8.18 -14.70 -15.39
CA ALA A 199 8.17 -16.04 -14.84
C ALA A 199 8.02 -16.05 -13.30
N ALA A 200 8.62 -15.06 -12.62
CA ALA A 200 8.50 -14.92 -11.16
C ALA A 200 7.08 -14.49 -10.75
N ILE A 201 6.47 -13.57 -11.50
CA ILE A 201 5.07 -13.18 -11.28
C ILE A 201 4.13 -14.37 -11.55
N ALA A 202 4.34 -15.09 -12.65
CA ALA A 202 3.51 -16.24 -13.02
C ALA A 202 3.61 -17.41 -12.03
N ALA A 203 4.71 -17.51 -11.27
CA ALA A 203 4.91 -18.52 -10.24
C ALA A 203 4.17 -18.22 -8.93
N ILE A 204 3.58 -17.04 -8.76
CA ILE A 204 2.80 -16.71 -7.56
C ILE A 204 1.56 -17.60 -7.51
N SER A 205 1.44 -18.37 -6.44
CA SER A 205 0.30 -19.26 -6.20
C SER A 205 -0.77 -18.66 -5.27
N SER A 206 -0.46 -17.53 -4.63
CA SER A 206 -1.40 -16.87 -3.72
C SER A 206 -2.61 -16.34 -4.49
N PRO A 207 -3.86 -16.66 -4.10
CA PRO A 207 -5.02 -15.97 -4.62
C PRO A 207 -4.81 -14.46 -4.57
N THR A 208 -5.10 -13.77 -5.68
CA THR A 208 -4.78 -12.35 -5.81
C THR A 208 -6.01 -11.53 -6.20
N LEU A 209 -6.28 -10.47 -5.44
CA LEU A 209 -7.25 -9.43 -5.75
C LEU A 209 -6.51 -8.16 -6.18
N ILE A 210 -6.86 -7.60 -7.33
CA ILE A 210 -6.35 -6.30 -7.78
C ILE A 210 -7.50 -5.30 -7.77
N ILE A 211 -7.33 -4.17 -7.09
CA ILE A 211 -8.31 -3.08 -7.04
C ILE A 211 -7.74 -1.87 -7.76
N ALA A 212 -8.47 -1.35 -8.74
CA ALA A 212 -8.08 -0.19 -9.51
C ALA A 212 -9.11 0.93 -9.37
N GLY A 213 -8.66 2.18 -9.36
CA GLY A 213 -9.52 3.34 -9.48
C GLY A 213 -9.83 3.64 -10.94
N GLY A 214 -11.11 3.80 -11.32
CA GLY A 214 -11.51 4.12 -12.69
C GLY A 214 -11.03 5.51 -13.15
N ARG A 215 -10.74 6.41 -12.20
CA ARG A 215 -10.20 7.76 -12.42
C ARG A 215 -8.72 7.88 -12.05
N ASP A 216 -8.06 6.76 -11.77
CA ASP A 216 -6.63 6.73 -11.46
C ASP A 216 -5.79 7.01 -12.71
N ILE A 217 -5.07 8.13 -12.69
CA ILE A 217 -4.16 8.53 -13.77
C ILE A 217 -2.70 8.13 -13.50
N MET A 218 -2.38 7.70 -12.26
CA MET A 218 -1.05 7.24 -11.87
C MET A 218 -0.85 5.76 -12.24
N THR A 219 -1.81 4.91 -11.86
CA THR A 219 -1.85 3.49 -12.23
C THR A 219 -3.24 3.15 -12.79
N PRO A 220 -3.50 3.52 -14.05
CA PRO A 220 -4.82 3.38 -14.65
C PRO A 220 -5.28 1.91 -14.72
N PRO A 221 -6.61 1.63 -14.81
CA PRO A 221 -7.15 0.27 -14.83
C PRO A 221 -6.47 -0.68 -15.82
N LYS A 222 -5.99 -0.16 -16.96
CA LYS A 222 -5.21 -0.95 -17.93
C LYS A 222 -3.95 -1.59 -17.32
N SER A 223 -3.31 -0.92 -16.36
CA SER A 223 -2.12 -1.46 -15.68
C SER A 223 -2.50 -2.62 -14.75
N ALA A 224 -3.64 -2.52 -14.07
CA ALA A 224 -4.19 -3.59 -13.25
C ALA A 224 -4.54 -4.84 -14.10
N HIS A 225 -5.21 -4.64 -15.25
CA HIS A 225 -5.51 -5.74 -16.18
C HIS A 225 -4.25 -6.37 -16.79
N ALA A 226 -3.25 -5.56 -17.13
CA ALA A 226 -1.96 -6.07 -17.63
C ALA A 226 -1.21 -6.89 -16.56
N LEU A 227 -1.26 -6.48 -15.29
CA LEU A 227 -0.70 -7.29 -14.21
C LEU A 227 -1.51 -8.57 -13.98
N ALA A 228 -2.84 -8.48 -14.00
CA ALA A 228 -3.73 -9.62 -13.82
C ALA A 228 -3.51 -10.71 -14.89
N SER A 229 -3.24 -10.34 -16.14
CA SER A 229 -2.96 -11.31 -17.21
C SER A 229 -1.69 -12.16 -16.97
N ARG A 230 -0.82 -11.72 -16.06
CA ARG A 230 0.42 -12.40 -15.65
C ARG A 230 0.26 -13.19 -14.35
N LEU A 231 -0.87 -13.04 -13.63
CA LEU A 231 -1.16 -13.65 -12.32
C LEU A 231 -2.32 -14.65 -12.45
N ALA A 232 -2.01 -15.93 -12.44
CA ALA A 232 -3.03 -16.96 -12.55
C ALA A 232 -4.07 -16.87 -11.40
N GLY A 233 -5.36 -16.95 -11.75
CA GLY A 233 -6.45 -16.91 -10.76
C GLY A 233 -6.66 -15.55 -10.09
N SER A 234 -6.05 -14.48 -10.60
CA SER A 234 -6.28 -13.12 -10.09
C SER A 234 -7.65 -12.58 -10.50
N ARG A 235 -8.22 -11.72 -9.66
CA ARG A 235 -9.48 -11.00 -9.90
C ARG A 235 -9.22 -9.49 -9.89
N VAL A 236 -9.74 -8.78 -10.89
CA VAL A 236 -9.70 -7.31 -10.95
C VAL A 236 -11.05 -6.75 -10.56
N VAL A 237 -11.05 -5.72 -9.71
CA VAL A 237 -12.22 -4.92 -9.34
C VAL A 237 -11.89 -3.46 -9.63
N VAL A 238 -12.74 -2.78 -10.39
CA VAL A 238 -12.57 -1.36 -10.72
C VAL A 238 -13.61 -0.54 -9.95
N PHE A 239 -13.14 0.51 -9.28
CA PHE A 239 -14.00 1.51 -8.63
C PHE A 239 -14.11 2.73 -9.54
N ASP A 240 -15.15 2.77 -10.39
CA ASP A 240 -15.29 3.72 -11.51
C ASP A 240 -15.09 5.20 -11.13
N GLU A 241 -15.51 5.58 -9.91
CA GLU A 241 -15.46 6.97 -9.45
C GLU A 241 -14.24 7.31 -8.59
N SER A 242 -13.36 6.35 -8.31
CA SER A 242 -12.17 6.56 -7.45
C SER A 242 -10.93 6.85 -8.28
N GLY A 243 -10.04 7.69 -7.74
CA GLY A 243 -8.67 7.87 -8.19
C GLY A 243 -7.72 6.82 -7.62
N HIS A 244 -6.47 7.21 -7.42
CA HIS A 244 -5.40 6.36 -6.91
C HIS A 244 -5.55 6.03 -5.41
N ALA A 245 -6.07 6.98 -4.61
CA ALA A 245 -6.24 6.81 -3.15
C ALA A 245 -7.57 6.12 -2.78
N MET A 246 -7.92 5.05 -3.47
CA MET A 246 -9.23 4.38 -3.37
C MET A 246 -9.60 3.93 -1.97
N MET A 247 -8.64 3.57 -1.12
CA MET A 247 -8.87 3.19 0.28
C MET A 247 -9.36 4.38 1.14
N GLN A 248 -9.11 5.62 0.71
CA GLN A 248 -9.57 6.85 1.34
C GLN A 248 -10.78 7.45 0.63
N GLU A 249 -10.84 7.33 -0.70
CA GLU A 249 -11.92 7.86 -1.53
C GLU A 249 -13.20 7.02 -1.46
N ALA A 250 -13.05 5.72 -1.32
CA ALA A 250 -14.15 4.75 -1.26
C ALA A 250 -13.90 3.70 -0.15
N PRO A 251 -13.78 4.14 1.13
CA PRO A 251 -13.37 3.25 2.23
C PRO A 251 -14.32 2.07 2.41
N GLY A 252 -15.63 2.27 2.28
CA GLY A 252 -16.63 1.21 2.38
C GLY A 252 -16.48 0.18 1.27
N LYS A 253 -16.41 0.61 -0.02
CA LYS A 253 -16.20 -0.30 -1.15
C LYS A 253 -14.88 -1.07 -1.02
N THR A 254 -13.82 -0.42 -0.52
CA THR A 254 -12.53 -1.08 -0.29
C THR A 254 -12.65 -2.14 0.80
N ILE A 255 -13.34 -1.84 1.91
CA ILE A 255 -13.61 -2.83 2.97
C ILE A 255 -14.41 -4.00 2.42
N ASP A 256 -15.50 -3.74 1.67
CA ASP A 256 -16.36 -4.79 1.12
C ASP A 256 -15.61 -5.70 0.13
N ALA A 257 -14.78 -5.14 -0.74
CA ALA A 257 -13.97 -5.90 -1.68
C ALA A 257 -12.93 -6.78 -0.95
N LEU A 258 -12.24 -6.22 0.06
CA LEU A 258 -11.28 -6.95 0.87
C LEU A 258 -11.96 -8.02 1.75
N LYS A 259 -13.09 -7.70 2.39
CA LYS A 259 -13.88 -8.64 3.18
C LYS A 259 -14.37 -9.84 2.36
N GLY A 260 -14.82 -9.60 1.13
CA GLY A 260 -15.26 -10.66 0.21
C GLY A 260 -14.13 -11.53 -0.34
N PHE A 261 -12.88 -11.11 -0.12
CA PHE A 261 -11.68 -11.80 -0.63
C PHE A 261 -10.83 -12.40 0.49
N LEU A 262 -10.54 -11.64 1.54
CA LEU A 262 -9.75 -12.09 2.67
C LEU A 262 -10.63 -12.99 3.55
N THR A 263 -10.40 -14.28 3.50
CA THR A 263 -10.99 -15.22 4.47
C THR A 263 -10.18 -15.18 5.75
N PRO A 264 -10.83 -14.93 6.91
CA PRO A 264 -10.16 -14.99 8.20
C PRO A 264 -9.63 -16.37 8.53
#